data_2a267977ddfe3a2fb0457b046a4bc47b
#
_entry.id   2a267977ddfe3a2fb0457b046a4bc47b
#
_cell.length_a   1.000
_cell.length_b   1.000
_cell.length_c   1.000
_cell.angle_alpha   90.00
_cell.angle_beta   90.00
_cell.angle_gamma   90.00
#
_symmetry.space_group_name_H-M   'P 1'
#
loop_
_entity.id
_entity.type
_entity.pdbx_description
1 polymer ?
#
loop_
_entity_poly.entity_id
_entity_poly.type
_entity_poly.pdbx_seq_one_letter_code
_entity_poly.pdbx_strand_id
1 'polypeptide(L)'
;MSLTPTPADKFTFGLWTVGWQARDPFGDATRDPLDPVRTVNELAARGAHGVTFHDDDLIPFGSDDSARRGHIDRFKKALAETGMKVPMATTNLFTHPVFKDGAFTSNDKDIRRYAIRKVMKNIELAVELGATTYVCWGGREGAESDGAKDAYIALDRFREAFNTLGEFVTDNGYDIKFAIEPKPNEPRGDIFLPTIGHALAFINSLDRPELVGLNPEVGHEQMAGLNFVHGIAQALWHKKLFHIDLNGQHGPKFDQDLVFGHGDLKSAFFLVDLLERYNYSGPKHFDYKPARTESDKGVWESATANMRTYLALKERAAAFRADPRVIAAMKESNIPGLAEPTLAAGETWKDLAKDTFDVEAAGKRGYGYEAVDQLALEHLMGL
;
A
#
# COMPACT_ATOMS: atom_id res chain seq x y z
N MET A 1 -9.18 23.72 8.46
CA MET A 1 -7.81 23.60 7.91
C MET A 1 -7.84 23.83 6.40
N SER A 2 -6.70 24.13 5.78
CA SER A 2 -6.63 24.21 4.32
C SER A 2 -6.63 22.80 3.72
N LEU A 3 -7.45 22.58 2.66
CA LEU A 3 -7.38 21.36 1.85
C LEU A 3 -6.31 21.45 0.75
N THR A 4 -5.38 22.38 0.88
CA THR A 4 -4.24 22.53 -0.05
C THR A 4 -3.11 21.61 0.39
N PRO A 5 -2.74 20.62 -0.42
CA PRO A 5 -1.65 19.70 -0.11
C PRO A 5 -0.30 20.45 -0.02
N THR A 6 0.56 19.95 0.86
CA THR A 6 1.92 20.43 1.04
C THR A 6 2.91 19.26 1.12
N PRO A 7 4.19 19.45 0.85
CA PRO A 7 5.18 18.37 1.00
C PRO A 7 5.25 17.78 2.42
N ALA A 8 4.80 18.52 3.46
CA ALA A 8 4.76 18.02 4.82
C ALA A 8 3.72 16.91 5.04
N ASP A 9 2.71 16.81 4.17
CA ASP A 9 1.69 15.76 4.22
C ASP A 9 2.22 14.39 3.76
N LYS A 10 3.39 14.39 3.11
CA LYS A 10 4.09 13.19 2.58
C LYS A 10 3.26 12.40 1.57
N PHE A 11 2.51 13.08 0.71
CA PHE A 11 1.82 12.45 -0.41
C PHE A 11 2.79 12.10 -1.54
N THR A 12 2.69 10.87 -2.05
CA THR A 12 3.52 10.37 -3.14
C THR A 12 2.71 9.66 -4.21
N PHE A 13 3.24 9.59 -5.42
CA PHE A 13 2.60 8.97 -6.57
C PHE A 13 3.62 8.15 -7.36
N GLY A 14 3.18 7.01 -7.88
CA GLY A 14 3.95 6.25 -8.86
C GLY A 14 4.04 6.97 -10.22
N LEU A 15 5.17 6.89 -10.88
CA LEU A 15 5.26 7.34 -12.28
C LEU A 15 4.26 6.58 -13.16
N TRP A 16 3.98 5.32 -12.83
CA TRP A 16 3.00 4.45 -13.53
C TRP A 16 1.54 4.86 -13.27
N THR A 17 1.23 5.55 -12.19
CA THR A 17 -0.13 5.92 -11.82
C THR A 17 -0.63 7.09 -12.70
N VAL A 18 -0.07 8.27 -12.52
CA VAL A 18 -0.39 9.44 -13.35
C VAL A 18 0.09 9.27 -14.79
N GLY A 19 1.12 8.47 -15.03
CA GLY A 19 1.65 8.11 -16.35
C GLY A 19 0.91 6.99 -17.06
N TRP A 20 -0.12 6.40 -16.44
CA TRP A 20 -0.89 5.36 -17.10
C TRP A 20 -1.58 5.87 -18.36
N GLN A 21 -1.26 5.24 -19.49
CA GLN A 21 -1.77 5.63 -20.79
C GLN A 21 -3.23 5.24 -21.05
N ALA A 22 -3.90 4.66 -20.05
CA ALA A 22 -5.27 4.15 -20.13
C ALA A 22 -5.47 3.03 -21.15
N ARG A 23 -4.46 2.21 -21.34
CA ARG A 23 -4.57 0.95 -22.05
C ARG A 23 -5.14 -0.12 -21.12
N ASP A 24 -6.11 -0.90 -21.59
CA ASP A 24 -6.66 -2.04 -20.87
C ASP A 24 -6.61 -3.31 -21.76
N PRO A 25 -6.98 -4.50 -21.26
CA PRO A 25 -6.96 -5.72 -22.05
C PRO A 25 -7.84 -5.71 -23.31
N PHE A 26 -8.77 -4.75 -23.42
CA PHE A 26 -9.79 -4.66 -24.46
C PHE A 26 -9.61 -3.44 -25.36
N GLY A 27 -8.69 -2.53 -25.05
CA GLY A 27 -8.54 -1.31 -25.84
C GLY A 27 -7.16 -0.67 -25.78
N ASP A 28 -6.83 0.06 -26.84
CA ASP A 28 -5.57 0.79 -26.96
C ASP A 28 -5.49 1.98 -25.99
N ALA A 29 -4.29 2.52 -25.83
CA ALA A 29 -4.03 3.72 -25.04
C ALA A 29 -4.88 4.92 -25.54
N THR A 30 -5.40 5.71 -24.60
CA THR A 30 -6.15 6.95 -24.90
C THR A 30 -5.34 8.21 -24.54
N ARG A 31 -4.17 8.04 -23.94
CA ARG A 31 -3.25 9.11 -23.56
C ARG A 31 -1.83 8.80 -24.01
N ASP A 32 -1.07 9.83 -24.29
CA ASP A 32 0.35 9.72 -24.62
C ASP A 32 1.19 9.34 -23.38
N PRO A 33 2.38 8.74 -23.58
CA PRO A 33 3.33 8.52 -22.50
C PRO A 33 3.72 9.83 -21.81
N LEU A 34 3.76 9.85 -20.49
CA LEU A 34 4.26 11.00 -19.75
C LEU A 34 5.79 10.93 -19.58
N ASP A 35 6.45 12.08 -19.77
CA ASP A 35 7.86 12.24 -19.42
C ASP A 35 8.00 12.28 -17.89
N PRO A 36 8.88 11.47 -17.27
CA PRO A 36 9.10 11.47 -15.81
C PRO A 36 9.47 12.85 -15.24
N VAL A 37 10.19 13.67 -15.99
CA VAL A 37 10.54 15.05 -15.58
C VAL A 37 9.29 15.93 -15.53
N ARG A 38 8.41 15.83 -16.52
CA ARG A 38 7.12 16.53 -16.51
C ARG A 38 6.29 16.08 -15.31
N THR A 39 6.26 14.78 -15.03
CA THR A 39 5.51 14.22 -13.88
C THR A 39 6.00 14.80 -12.55
N VAL A 40 7.31 14.88 -12.34
CA VAL A 40 7.89 15.51 -11.14
C VAL A 40 7.44 16.96 -11.00
N ASN A 41 7.52 17.75 -12.07
CA ASN A 41 7.15 19.17 -12.04
C ASN A 41 5.65 19.37 -11.76
N GLU A 42 4.78 18.60 -12.41
CA GLU A 42 3.33 18.70 -12.25
C GLU A 42 2.89 18.31 -10.84
N LEU A 43 3.46 17.26 -10.26
CA LEU A 43 3.15 16.82 -8.90
C LEU A 43 3.70 17.79 -7.85
N ALA A 44 4.92 18.31 -8.05
CA ALA A 44 5.50 19.33 -7.17
C ALA A 44 4.63 20.60 -7.13
N ALA A 45 4.16 21.08 -8.29
CA ALA A 45 3.27 22.24 -8.38
C ALA A 45 1.94 22.05 -7.63
N ARG A 46 1.55 20.81 -7.34
CA ARG A 46 0.34 20.44 -6.59
C ARG A 46 0.58 20.13 -5.13
N GLY A 47 1.83 20.29 -4.65
CA GLY A 47 2.17 20.08 -3.24
C GLY A 47 2.46 18.63 -2.86
N ALA A 48 2.66 17.72 -3.82
CA ALA A 48 3.13 16.36 -3.52
C ALA A 48 4.53 16.40 -2.89
N HIS A 49 4.82 15.39 -2.08
CA HIS A 49 6.11 15.21 -1.42
C HIS A 49 7.13 14.52 -2.32
N GLY A 50 6.67 13.55 -3.10
CA GLY A 50 7.57 12.73 -3.87
C GLY A 50 6.91 11.90 -4.95
N VAL A 51 7.76 11.21 -5.70
CA VAL A 51 7.40 10.23 -6.71
C VAL A 51 8.06 8.89 -6.42
N THR A 52 7.47 7.83 -6.94
CA THR A 52 7.99 6.47 -6.87
C THR A 52 8.05 5.90 -8.29
N PHE A 53 8.82 4.84 -8.52
CA PHE A 53 9.02 4.34 -9.87
C PHE A 53 9.27 2.83 -9.93
N HIS A 54 8.82 2.20 -11.02
CA HIS A 54 9.45 0.98 -11.52
C HIS A 54 10.68 1.35 -12.33
N ASP A 55 11.65 0.46 -12.37
CA ASP A 55 12.85 0.68 -13.19
C ASP A 55 12.53 1.08 -14.64
N ASP A 56 11.50 0.47 -15.25
CA ASP A 56 11.10 0.71 -16.64
C ASP A 56 10.32 2.02 -16.84
N ASP A 57 9.72 2.60 -15.77
CA ASP A 57 9.05 3.91 -15.84
C ASP A 57 10.07 5.04 -16.08
N LEU A 58 11.26 4.89 -15.50
CA LEU A 58 12.32 5.87 -15.55
C LEU A 58 13.30 5.60 -16.69
N ILE A 59 13.66 4.33 -16.91
CA ILE A 59 14.66 3.91 -17.88
C ILE A 59 14.03 2.89 -18.82
N PRO A 60 13.71 3.27 -20.06
CA PRO A 60 13.12 2.34 -21.04
C PRO A 60 13.91 1.05 -21.15
N PHE A 61 13.21 -0.07 -21.20
CA PHE A 61 13.82 -1.39 -21.30
C PHE A 61 14.72 -1.48 -22.54
N GLY A 62 15.93 -2.01 -22.37
CA GLY A 62 16.92 -2.12 -23.45
C GLY A 62 17.78 -0.88 -23.68
N SER A 63 17.65 0.17 -22.84
CA SER A 63 18.55 1.33 -22.89
C SER A 63 19.99 0.91 -22.66
N ASP A 64 20.91 1.45 -23.47
CA ASP A 64 22.34 1.35 -23.23
C ASP A 64 22.79 2.21 -22.04
N ASP A 65 24.04 2.07 -21.61
CA ASP A 65 24.56 2.78 -20.44
C ASP A 65 24.58 4.30 -20.60
N SER A 66 24.71 4.82 -21.81
CA SER A 66 24.69 6.27 -22.08
C SER A 66 23.27 6.81 -21.97
N ALA A 67 22.31 6.18 -22.62
CA ALA A 67 20.89 6.52 -22.51
C ALA A 67 20.39 6.41 -21.07
N ARG A 68 20.75 5.31 -20.36
CA ARG A 68 20.44 5.13 -18.94
C ARG A 68 20.93 6.31 -18.10
N ARG A 69 22.18 6.70 -18.22
CA ARG A 69 22.71 7.87 -17.49
C ARG A 69 21.95 9.14 -17.83
N GLY A 70 21.68 9.38 -19.11
CA GLY A 70 20.92 10.55 -19.54
C GLY A 70 19.53 10.65 -18.91
N HIS A 71 18.80 9.54 -18.80
CA HIS A 71 17.50 9.50 -18.10
C HIS A 71 17.65 9.81 -16.62
N ILE A 72 18.60 9.19 -15.93
CA ILE A 72 18.85 9.38 -14.50
C ILE A 72 19.23 10.84 -14.21
N ASP A 73 20.16 11.43 -14.98
CA ASP A 73 20.64 12.78 -14.76
C ASP A 73 19.53 13.83 -14.95
N ARG A 74 18.68 13.68 -15.99
CA ARG A 74 17.50 14.54 -16.19
C ARG A 74 16.54 14.45 -15.02
N PHE A 75 16.26 13.24 -14.53
CA PHE A 75 15.34 13.00 -13.42
C PHE A 75 15.91 13.59 -12.11
N LYS A 76 17.17 13.34 -11.80
CA LYS A 76 17.85 13.93 -10.62
C LYS A 76 17.84 15.46 -10.66
N LYS A 77 18.02 16.06 -11.83
CA LYS A 77 17.91 17.51 -12.00
C LYS A 77 16.51 18.00 -11.64
N ALA A 78 15.46 17.37 -12.16
CA ALA A 78 14.08 17.75 -11.84
C ALA A 78 13.75 17.60 -10.34
N LEU A 79 14.23 16.53 -9.71
CA LEU A 79 14.09 16.33 -8.25
C LEU A 79 14.78 17.45 -7.47
N ALA A 80 16.00 17.83 -7.86
CA ALA A 80 16.76 18.91 -7.21
C ALA A 80 16.09 20.28 -7.37
N GLU A 81 15.55 20.58 -8.55
CA GLU A 81 14.87 21.85 -8.84
C GLU A 81 13.54 21.99 -8.12
N THR A 82 12.83 20.90 -7.90
CA THR A 82 11.50 20.90 -7.25
C THR A 82 11.52 20.59 -5.75
N GLY A 83 12.61 19.99 -5.25
CA GLY A 83 12.70 19.47 -3.89
C GLY A 83 11.97 18.14 -3.66
N MET A 84 11.38 17.56 -4.71
CA MET A 84 10.67 16.29 -4.64
C MET A 84 11.60 15.15 -4.21
N LYS A 85 11.05 14.16 -3.52
CA LYS A 85 11.76 12.99 -2.99
C LYS A 85 11.39 11.71 -3.76
N VAL A 86 12.23 10.71 -3.61
CA VAL A 86 11.96 9.34 -4.06
C VAL A 86 12.00 8.43 -2.82
N PRO A 87 10.91 8.31 -2.05
CA PRO A 87 10.92 7.51 -0.83
C PRO A 87 10.86 6.01 -1.07
N MET A 88 10.36 5.58 -2.23
CA MET A 88 10.16 4.18 -2.57
C MET A 88 10.48 3.93 -4.05
N ALA A 89 11.01 2.74 -4.33
CA ALA A 89 11.18 2.19 -5.67
C ALA A 89 10.68 0.74 -5.72
N THR A 90 10.42 0.25 -6.92
CA THR A 90 10.03 -1.13 -7.20
C THR A 90 10.58 -1.58 -8.56
N THR A 91 10.50 -2.86 -8.87
CA THR A 91 10.97 -3.40 -10.17
C THR A 91 9.81 -4.00 -10.95
N ASN A 92 9.72 -3.68 -12.22
CA ASN A 92 8.79 -4.34 -13.13
C ASN A 92 9.24 -5.78 -13.41
N LEU A 93 8.59 -6.73 -12.73
CA LEU A 93 8.79 -8.18 -12.89
C LEU A 93 7.54 -8.86 -13.52
N PHE A 94 6.75 -8.11 -14.29
CA PHE A 94 5.44 -8.60 -14.75
C PHE A 94 5.09 -8.27 -16.20
N THR A 95 5.52 -7.14 -16.74
CA THR A 95 5.14 -6.69 -18.10
C THR A 95 5.87 -7.49 -19.18
N HIS A 96 7.19 -7.69 -19.05
CA HIS A 96 7.95 -8.39 -20.08
C HIS A 96 7.58 -9.88 -20.16
N PRO A 97 7.39 -10.45 -21.35
CA PRO A 97 6.98 -11.85 -21.53
C PRO A 97 7.88 -12.90 -20.84
N VAL A 98 9.13 -12.55 -20.50
CA VAL A 98 10.02 -13.45 -19.74
C VAL A 98 9.43 -13.82 -18.37
N PHE A 99 8.62 -12.96 -17.78
CA PHE A 99 8.00 -13.17 -16.47
C PHE A 99 6.59 -13.77 -16.53
N LYS A 100 6.13 -14.26 -17.68
CA LYS A 100 4.78 -14.81 -17.85
C LYS A 100 4.42 -15.94 -16.87
N ASP A 101 5.41 -16.69 -16.37
CA ASP A 101 5.24 -17.76 -15.37
C ASP A 101 5.71 -17.35 -13.96
N GLY A 102 5.89 -16.09 -13.71
CA GLY A 102 6.47 -15.58 -12.47
C GLY A 102 7.91 -15.14 -12.64
N ALA A 103 8.41 -14.44 -11.63
CA ALA A 103 9.79 -13.99 -11.55
C ALA A 103 10.55 -14.81 -10.50
N PHE A 104 10.31 -14.56 -9.21
CA PHE A 104 10.94 -15.28 -8.11
C PHE A 104 10.42 -16.72 -7.96
N THR A 105 9.18 -16.99 -8.39
CA THR A 105 8.55 -18.30 -8.33
C THR A 105 8.42 -18.99 -9.69
N SER A 106 9.08 -18.48 -10.72
CA SER A 106 9.10 -19.15 -12.03
C SER A 106 9.62 -20.59 -11.91
N ASN A 107 9.02 -21.53 -12.66
CA ASN A 107 9.53 -22.89 -12.76
C ASN A 107 10.95 -22.93 -13.37
N ASP A 108 11.32 -21.91 -14.16
CA ASP A 108 12.64 -21.78 -14.77
C ASP A 108 13.63 -21.09 -13.81
N LYS A 109 14.71 -21.80 -13.45
CA LYS A 109 15.78 -21.31 -12.59
C LYS A 109 16.49 -20.06 -13.14
N ASP A 110 16.70 -20.01 -14.46
CA ASP A 110 17.44 -18.89 -15.05
C ASP A 110 16.61 -17.60 -15.04
N ILE A 111 15.29 -17.72 -15.18
CA ILE A 111 14.36 -16.59 -15.00
C ILE A 111 14.40 -16.09 -13.55
N ARG A 112 14.38 -16.98 -12.54
CA ARG A 112 14.50 -16.57 -11.13
C ARG A 112 15.81 -15.82 -10.88
N ARG A 113 16.92 -16.33 -11.38
CA ARG A 113 18.23 -15.67 -11.28
C ARG A 113 18.27 -14.31 -11.98
N TYR A 114 17.65 -14.21 -13.14
CA TYR A 114 17.53 -12.96 -13.88
C TYR A 114 16.70 -11.93 -13.09
N ALA A 115 15.57 -12.35 -12.53
CA ALA A 115 14.69 -11.49 -11.72
C ALA A 115 15.44 -10.90 -10.51
N ILE A 116 16.13 -11.73 -9.72
CA ILE A 116 16.92 -11.27 -8.56
C ILE A 116 17.98 -10.24 -9.00
N ARG A 117 18.73 -10.50 -10.08
CA ARG A 117 19.73 -9.56 -10.60
C ARG A 117 19.11 -8.23 -11.08
N LYS A 118 17.92 -8.29 -11.72
CA LYS A 118 17.20 -7.09 -12.15
C LYS A 118 16.83 -6.23 -10.95
N VAL A 119 16.33 -6.86 -9.87
CA VAL A 119 16.01 -6.18 -8.61
C VAL A 119 17.25 -5.57 -7.97
N MET A 120 18.35 -6.32 -7.83
CA MET A 120 19.61 -5.81 -7.27
C MET A 120 20.08 -4.55 -8.00
N LYS A 121 20.08 -4.58 -9.35
CA LYS A 121 20.46 -3.41 -10.16
C LYS A 121 19.54 -2.20 -9.94
N ASN A 122 18.26 -2.42 -9.71
CA ASN A 122 17.33 -1.32 -9.43
C ASN A 122 17.40 -0.83 -7.98
N ILE A 123 17.76 -1.70 -7.03
CA ILE A 123 18.06 -1.27 -5.64
C ILE A 123 19.23 -0.28 -5.62
N GLU A 124 20.29 -0.52 -6.40
CA GLU A 124 21.42 0.42 -6.52
C GLU A 124 20.94 1.82 -6.99
N LEU A 125 20.06 1.86 -7.99
CA LEU A 125 19.46 3.12 -8.46
C LEU A 125 18.53 3.73 -7.39
N ALA A 126 17.74 2.92 -6.70
CA ALA A 126 16.85 3.38 -5.63
C ALA A 126 17.64 4.07 -4.51
N VAL A 127 18.76 3.47 -4.09
CA VAL A 127 19.69 4.05 -3.10
C VAL A 127 20.30 5.35 -3.63
N GLU A 128 20.74 5.39 -4.89
CA GLU A 128 21.28 6.60 -5.52
C GLU A 128 20.26 7.75 -5.52
N LEU A 129 18.98 7.44 -5.66
CA LEU A 129 17.88 8.42 -5.66
C LEU A 129 17.33 8.72 -4.25
N GLY A 130 17.84 8.05 -3.22
CA GLY A 130 17.50 8.31 -1.81
C GLY A 130 16.27 7.53 -1.29
N ALA A 131 15.85 6.48 -1.97
CA ALA A 131 14.78 5.60 -1.49
C ALA A 131 15.25 4.79 -0.27
N THR A 132 14.33 4.59 0.67
CA THR A 132 14.55 3.75 1.87
C THR A 132 13.58 2.56 1.94
N THR A 133 12.58 2.54 1.07
CA THR A 133 11.63 1.43 0.95
C THR A 133 11.69 0.85 -0.47
N TYR A 134 11.67 -0.47 -0.55
CA TYR A 134 11.63 -1.18 -1.81
C TYR A 134 10.40 -2.09 -1.83
N VAL A 135 9.40 -1.73 -2.61
CA VAL A 135 8.16 -2.51 -2.74
C VAL A 135 8.39 -3.72 -3.63
N CYS A 136 7.86 -4.84 -3.23
CA CYS A 136 7.85 -6.09 -3.98
C CYS A 136 6.40 -6.51 -4.25
N TRP A 137 5.88 -6.14 -5.42
CA TRP A 137 4.59 -6.61 -5.91
C TRP A 137 4.76 -7.91 -6.70
N GLY A 138 4.08 -8.95 -6.25
CA GLY A 138 4.16 -10.29 -6.81
C GLY A 138 3.13 -10.60 -7.89
N GLY A 139 2.77 -9.66 -8.77
CA GLY A 139 1.66 -9.81 -9.71
C GLY A 139 1.74 -11.01 -10.66
N ARG A 140 2.92 -11.59 -10.89
CA ARG A 140 3.09 -12.83 -11.67
C ARG A 140 3.43 -14.04 -10.79
N GLU A 141 3.61 -13.85 -9.50
CA GLU A 141 3.95 -14.93 -8.55
C GLU A 141 2.69 -15.70 -8.16
N GLY A 142 2.36 -16.70 -8.95
CA GLY A 142 1.12 -17.48 -8.78
C GLY A 142 0.89 -18.46 -9.93
N ALA A 143 -0.35 -18.91 -10.08
CA ALA A 143 -0.74 -19.84 -11.14
C ALA A 143 -2.24 -19.69 -11.51
N GLU A 144 -2.61 -20.18 -12.68
CA GLU A 144 -4.00 -20.41 -13.11
C GLU A 144 -4.41 -21.87 -12.91
N SER A 145 -3.47 -22.75 -12.58
CA SER A 145 -3.70 -24.19 -12.45
C SER A 145 -2.72 -24.79 -11.44
N ASP A 146 -3.24 -25.45 -10.42
CA ASP A 146 -2.45 -26.10 -9.38
C ASP A 146 -1.51 -27.17 -9.91
N GLY A 147 -1.86 -27.81 -11.02
CA GLY A 147 -1.01 -28.80 -11.68
C GLY A 147 0.21 -28.22 -12.41
N ALA A 148 0.23 -26.90 -12.62
CA ALA A 148 1.32 -26.22 -13.34
C ALA A 148 2.46 -25.76 -12.42
N LYS A 149 2.23 -25.64 -11.11
CA LYS A 149 3.20 -25.10 -10.16
C LYS A 149 3.01 -25.71 -8.77
N ASP A 150 4.07 -26.28 -8.21
CA ASP A 150 4.08 -26.71 -6.82
C ASP A 150 4.17 -25.50 -5.90
N ALA A 151 3.04 -25.14 -5.28
CA ALA A 151 2.93 -23.97 -4.42
C ALA A 151 3.87 -24.03 -3.20
N TYR A 152 4.11 -25.22 -2.64
CA TYR A 152 5.05 -25.38 -1.52
C TYR A 152 6.48 -25.02 -1.93
N ILE A 153 6.94 -25.58 -3.07
CA ILE A 153 8.28 -25.26 -3.59
C ILE A 153 8.36 -23.81 -4.07
N ALA A 154 7.30 -23.27 -4.65
CA ALA A 154 7.25 -21.87 -5.08
C ALA A 154 7.46 -20.90 -3.89
N LEU A 155 6.84 -21.16 -2.74
CA LEU A 155 7.06 -20.39 -1.52
C LEU A 155 8.50 -20.48 -1.02
N ASP A 156 9.15 -21.66 -1.12
CA ASP A 156 10.58 -21.81 -0.81
C ASP A 156 11.46 -20.98 -1.75
N ARG A 157 11.13 -20.93 -3.05
CA ARG A 157 11.86 -20.08 -4.02
C ARG A 157 11.64 -18.60 -3.74
N PHE A 158 10.44 -18.22 -3.33
CA PHE A 158 10.12 -16.84 -2.94
C PHE A 158 10.92 -16.43 -1.71
N ARG A 159 10.99 -17.30 -0.69
CA ARG A 159 11.81 -17.10 0.51
C ARG A 159 13.30 -16.98 0.17
N GLU A 160 13.83 -17.86 -0.69
CA GLU A 160 15.21 -17.79 -1.18
C GLU A 160 15.51 -16.44 -1.83
N ALA A 161 14.61 -15.90 -2.65
CA ALA A 161 14.78 -14.61 -3.29
C ALA A 161 14.86 -13.46 -2.26
N PHE A 162 13.94 -13.41 -1.30
CA PHE A 162 13.96 -12.38 -0.25
C PHE A 162 15.19 -12.48 0.66
N ASN A 163 15.62 -13.68 1.03
CA ASN A 163 16.83 -13.87 1.83
C ASN A 163 18.07 -13.40 1.04
N THR A 164 18.19 -13.75 -0.25
CA THR A 164 19.28 -13.29 -1.11
C THR A 164 19.31 -11.75 -1.25
N LEU A 165 18.16 -11.12 -1.42
CA LEU A 165 18.05 -9.67 -1.48
C LEU A 165 18.36 -9.01 -0.12
N GLY A 166 17.96 -9.64 0.98
CA GLY A 166 18.30 -9.21 2.35
C GLY A 166 19.81 -9.26 2.62
N GLU A 167 20.50 -10.31 2.18
CA GLU A 167 21.96 -10.39 2.21
C GLU A 167 22.58 -9.27 1.36
N PHE A 168 22.11 -9.10 0.11
CA PHE A 168 22.63 -8.08 -0.79
C PHE A 168 22.59 -6.67 -0.20
N VAL A 169 21.45 -6.24 0.37
CA VAL A 169 21.36 -4.90 0.95
C VAL A 169 22.20 -4.74 2.19
N THR A 170 22.34 -5.79 2.99
CA THR A 170 23.16 -5.77 4.21
C THR A 170 24.65 -5.70 3.88
N ASP A 171 25.13 -6.54 2.97
CA ASP A 171 26.54 -6.63 2.60
C ASP A 171 27.05 -5.34 1.96
N ASN A 172 26.15 -4.62 1.25
CA ASN A 172 26.47 -3.33 0.64
C ASN A 172 26.20 -2.12 1.59
N GLY A 173 25.67 -2.35 2.79
CA GLY A 173 25.35 -1.28 3.73
C GLY A 173 24.25 -0.34 3.25
N TYR A 174 23.31 -0.83 2.44
CA TYR A 174 22.19 -0.04 1.95
C TYR A 174 21.09 0.09 3.02
N ASP A 175 20.63 1.30 3.28
CA ASP A 175 19.48 1.57 4.17
C ASP A 175 18.16 1.38 3.40
N ILE A 176 17.92 0.15 2.96
CA ILE A 176 16.71 -0.27 2.24
C ILE A 176 15.97 -1.33 3.07
N LYS A 177 14.65 -1.14 3.20
CA LYS A 177 13.72 -2.15 3.71
C LYS A 177 12.76 -2.56 2.60
N PHE A 178 12.46 -3.85 2.57
CA PHE A 178 11.49 -4.40 1.61
C PHE A 178 10.07 -4.29 2.16
N ALA A 179 9.12 -4.05 1.29
CA ALA A 179 7.70 -4.07 1.62
C ALA A 179 6.95 -4.96 0.63
N ILE A 180 6.39 -6.07 1.11
CA ILE A 180 5.57 -6.97 0.30
C ILE A 180 4.20 -6.31 0.09
N GLU A 181 3.75 -6.33 -1.16
CA GLU A 181 2.42 -5.87 -1.54
C GLU A 181 1.54 -7.08 -1.86
N PRO A 182 0.64 -7.45 -0.94
CA PRO A 182 -0.26 -8.58 -1.12
C PRO A 182 -1.33 -8.26 -2.17
N LYS A 183 -1.66 -9.25 -3.01
CA LYS A 183 -2.79 -9.19 -3.96
C LYS A 183 -3.37 -10.58 -4.14
N PRO A 184 -4.71 -10.76 -4.12
CA PRO A 184 -5.30 -12.11 -4.19
C PRO A 184 -5.23 -12.72 -5.58
N ASN A 185 -5.41 -11.95 -6.61
CA ASN A 185 -5.47 -12.36 -8.01
C ASN A 185 -5.20 -11.17 -8.94
N GLU A 186 -5.17 -11.41 -10.25
CA GLU A 186 -4.94 -10.41 -11.29
C GLU A 186 -3.52 -9.80 -11.24
N PRO A 187 -2.71 -10.04 -12.28
CA PRO A 187 -3.09 -10.67 -13.56
C PRO A 187 -3.08 -12.21 -13.57
N ARG A 188 -2.60 -12.88 -12.51
CA ARG A 188 -2.72 -14.34 -12.37
C ARG A 188 -4.09 -14.69 -11.76
N GLY A 189 -4.58 -15.90 -12.04
CA GLY A 189 -5.81 -16.43 -11.45
C GLY A 189 -5.74 -16.44 -9.91
N ASP A 190 -4.62 -16.94 -9.38
CA ASP A 190 -4.29 -16.93 -7.96
C ASP A 190 -2.85 -16.45 -7.77
N ILE A 191 -2.63 -15.53 -6.83
CA ILE A 191 -1.32 -14.96 -6.51
C ILE A 191 -0.89 -15.44 -5.12
N PHE A 192 0.39 -15.79 -4.96
CA PHE A 192 0.96 -16.12 -3.66
C PHE A 192 0.99 -14.91 -2.74
N LEU A 193 0.80 -15.14 -1.44
CA LEU A 193 0.69 -14.10 -0.41
C LEU A 193 -0.50 -13.14 -0.66
N PRO A 194 -1.71 -13.69 -0.82
CA PRO A 194 -2.87 -12.94 -1.32
C PRO A 194 -3.38 -11.85 -0.38
N THR A 195 -3.03 -11.85 0.91
CA THR A 195 -3.51 -10.91 1.92
C THR A 195 -2.42 -10.52 2.91
N ILE A 196 -2.65 -9.46 3.68
CA ILE A 196 -1.79 -9.02 4.78
C ILE A 196 -1.39 -10.17 5.71
N GLY A 197 -2.36 -11.00 6.10
CA GLY A 197 -2.10 -12.13 7.01
C GLY A 197 -1.15 -13.18 6.42
N HIS A 198 -1.31 -13.53 5.15
CA HIS A 198 -0.41 -14.45 4.46
C HIS A 198 1.00 -13.88 4.33
N ALA A 199 1.12 -12.62 3.98
CA ALA A 199 2.41 -11.95 3.87
C ALA A 199 3.12 -11.85 5.23
N LEU A 200 2.40 -11.56 6.32
CA LEU A 200 2.97 -11.59 7.69
C LEU A 200 3.49 -12.97 8.09
N ALA A 201 2.74 -14.04 7.77
CA ALA A 201 3.19 -15.40 8.03
C ALA A 201 4.48 -15.72 7.25
N PHE A 202 4.53 -15.32 5.98
CA PHE A 202 5.71 -15.49 5.14
C PHE A 202 6.92 -14.69 5.66
N ILE A 203 6.74 -13.42 6.04
CA ILE A 203 7.80 -12.57 6.60
C ILE A 203 8.45 -13.23 7.82
N ASN A 204 7.66 -13.86 8.68
CA ASN A 204 8.19 -14.57 9.85
C ASN A 204 9.03 -15.81 9.52
N SER A 205 8.98 -16.31 8.28
CA SER A 205 9.80 -17.42 7.81
C SER A 205 11.16 -16.99 7.22
N LEU A 206 11.40 -15.69 7.07
CA LEU A 206 12.64 -15.15 6.50
C LEU A 206 13.78 -15.17 7.51
N ASP A 207 15.02 -15.20 7.02
CA ASP A 207 16.21 -15.18 7.84
C ASP A 207 16.42 -13.81 8.52
N ARG A 208 15.93 -12.73 7.86
CA ARG A 208 15.99 -11.34 8.34
C ARG A 208 14.61 -10.68 8.29
N PRO A 209 13.67 -11.13 9.11
CA PRO A 209 12.29 -10.62 9.05
C PRO A 209 12.18 -9.13 9.39
N GLU A 210 13.18 -8.55 10.09
CA GLU A 210 13.21 -7.12 10.42
C GLU A 210 13.41 -6.21 9.20
N LEU A 211 14.00 -6.73 8.12
CA LEU A 211 14.19 -6.00 6.87
C LEU A 211 12.94 -5.98 6.00
N VAL A 212 11.93 -6.82 6.29
CA VAL A 212 10.76 -6.99 5.43
C VAL A 212 9.50 -6.64 6.20
N GLY A 213 8.69 -5.80 5.60
CA GLY A 213 7.36 -5.40 6.06
C GLY A 213 6.34 -5.47 4.94
N LEU A 214 5.33 -4.64 5.03
CA LEU A 214 4.15 -4.65 4.16
C LEU A 214 3.98 -3.31 3.46
N ASN A 215 3.45 -3.38 2.25
CA ASN A 215 2.85 -2.31 1.47
C ASN A 215 1.41 -2.72 1.11
N PRO A 216 0.46 -2.68 2.05
CA PRO A 216 -0.91 -3.04 1.74
C PRO A 216 -1.57 -2.00 0.85
N GLU A 217 -2.43 -2.47 -0.07
CA GLU A 217 -3.24 -1.63 -0.93
C GLU A 217 -4.74 -1.81 -0.65
N VAL A 218 -5.49 -0.69 -0.67
CA VAL A 218 -6.94 -0.69 -0.40
C VAL A 218 -7.68 -1.64 -1.34
N GLY A 219 -7.43 -1.52 -2.65
CA GLY A 219 -8.09 -2.34 -3.68
C GLY A 219 -7.85 -3.83 -3.47
N HIS A 220 -6.61 -4.22 -3.18
CA HIS A 220 -6.21 -5.62 -3.10
C HIS A 220 -6.91 -6.38 -1.97
N GLU A 221 -6.97 -5.82 -0.76
CA GLU A 221 -7.71 -6.47 0.35
C GLU A 221 -9.22 -6.49 0.09
N GLN A 222 -9.78 -5.43 -0.52
CA GLN A 222 -11.20 -5.38 -0.86
C GLN A 222 -11.57 -6.33 -2.01
N MET A 223 -10.66 -6.61 -2.95
CA MET A 223 -10.83 -7.67 -3.97
C MET A 223 -11.05 -9.04 -3.32
N ALA A 224 -10.37 -9.32 -2.20
CA ALA A 224 -10.57 -10.52 -1.41
C ALA A 224 -11.81 -10.47 -0.49
N GLY A 225 -12.59 -9.39 -0.52
CA GLY A 225 -13.77 -9.20 0.35
C GLY A 225 -13.42 -8.91 1.80
N LEU A 226 -12.20 -8.44 2.08
CA LEU A 226 -11.71 -8.19 3.44
C LEU A 226 -11.89 -6.72 3.85
N ASN A 227 -11.88 -6.49 5.17
CA ASN A 227 -11.89 -5.16 5.74
C ASN A 227 -10.46 -4.60 5.80
N PHE A 228 -10.16 -3.63 4.95
CA PHE A 228 -8.83 -3.03 4.84
C PHE A 228 -8.37 -2.36 6.14
N VAL A 229 -9.29 -1.71 6.90
CA VAL A 229 -8.96 -1.06 8.18
C VAL A 229 -8.44 -2.09 9.20
N HIS A 230 -9.06 -3.28 9.24
CA HIS A 230 -8.58 -4.37 10.10
C HIS A 230 -7.22 -4.90 9.66
N GLY A 231 -6.99 -5.01 8.36
CA GLY A 231 -5.69 -5.41 7.81
C GLY A 231 -4.58 -4.43 8.18
N ILE A 232 -4.83 -3.13 8.05
CA ILE A 232 -3.87 -2.08 8.45
C ILE A 232 -3.65 -2.08 9.96
N ALA A 233 -4.70 -2.28 10.76
CA ALA A 233 -4.54 -2.42 12.21
C ALA A 233 -3.61 -3.60 12.57
N GLN A 234 -3.74 -4.74 11.87
CA GLN A 234 -2.86 -5.89 12.04
C GLN A 234 -1.41 -5.57 11.63
N ALA A 235 -1.21 -4.90 10.50
CA ALA A 235 0.12 -4.48 10.03
C ALA A 235 0.82 -3.53 11.02
N LEU A 236 0.07 -2.56 11.57
CA LEU A 236 0.54 -1.64 12.61
C LEU A 236 0.89 -2.38 13.92
N TRP A 237 0.02 -3.31 14.36
CA TRP A 237 0.22 -4.10 15.57
C TRP A 237 1.51 -4.94 15.49
N HIS A 238 1.80 -5.52 14.32
CA HIS A 238 3.04 -6.24 14.06
C HIS A 238 4.26 -5.32 13.83
N LYS A 239 4.07 -3.98 13.78
CA LYS A 239 5.11 -2.99 13.40
C LYS A 239 5.71 -3.26 12.02
N LYS A 240 4.87 -3.72 11.10
CA LYS A 240 5.24 -4.13 9.74
C LYS A 240 4.63 -3.25 8.64
N LEU A 241 3.91 -2.20 8.98
CA LEU A 241 3.43 -1.22 7.99
C LEU A 241 4.59 -0.31 7.58
N PHE A 242 5.34 -0.69 6.53
CA PHE A 242 6.48 0.08 6.03
C PHE A 242 6.11 1.09 4.96
N HIS A 243 5.09 0.77 4.16
CA HIS A 243 4.50 1.62 3.15
C HIS A 243 3.00 1.36 3.09
N ILE A 244 2.24 2.17 2.35
CA ILE A 244 0.81 1.99 2.15
C ILE A 244 0.40 2.56 0.80
N ASP A 245 -0.40 1.81 0.05
CA ASP A 245 -1.00 2.24 -1.20
C ASP A 245 -2.48 2.55 -1.01
N LEU A 246 -2.83 3.79 -1.34
CA LEU A 246 -4.15 4.35 -1.18
C LEU A 246 -4.81 4.51 -2.54
N ASN A 247 -5.99 3.91 -2.69
CA ASN A 247 -6.86 4.07 -3.83
C ASN A 247 -8.33 3.86 -3.42
N GLY A 248 -9.22 3.66 -4.38
CA GLY A 248 -10.62 3.35 -4.16
C GLY A 248 -11.04 2.08 -4.89
N GLN A 249 -11.96 1.33 -4.28
CA GLN A 249 -12.46 0.06 -4.76
C GLN A 249 -13.94 -0.11 -4.40
N HIS A 250 -14.71 -0.75 -5.28
CA HIS A 250 -16.12 -1.10 -5.04
C HIS A 250 -16.27 -2.59 -4.69
N GLY A 251 -15.76 -3.02 -3.55
CA GLY A 251 -15.88 -4.41 -3.10
C GLY A 251 -15.17 -5.43 -4.01
N PRO A 252 -15.52 -6.72 -3.91
CA PRO A 252 -14.87 -7.79 -4.67
C PRO A 252 -15.14 -7.68 -6.17
N LYS A 253 -14.17 -7.19 -6.91
CA LYS A 253 -14.14 -7.04 -8.38
C LYS A 253 -12.71 -7.15 -8.87
N PHE A 254 -12.49 -6.86 -10.17
CA PHE A 254 -11.14 -6.56 -10.67
C PHE A 254 -10.57 -5.32 -9.97
N ASP A 255 -9.29 -5.16 -10.02
CA ASP A 255 -8.59 -4.02 -9.45
C ASP A 255 -8.96 -2.73 -10.17
N GLN A 256 -9.69 -1.84 -9.48
CA GLN A 256 -10.24 -0.64 -10.11
C GLN A 256 -9.33 0.57 -10.01
N ASP A 257 -8.46 0.62 -9.01
CA ASP A 257 -7.52 1.72 -8.77
C ASP A 257 -8.17 3.11 -8.85
N LEU A 258 -9.38 3.26 -8.27
CA LEU A 258 -10.09 4.53 -8.27
C LEU A 258 -9.36 5.58 -7.42
N VAL A 259 -9.72 6.84 -7.59
CA VAL A 259 -9.30 7.92 -6.68
C VAL A 259 -9.63 7.55 -5.22
N PHE A 260 -8.73 7.82 -4.30
CA PHE A 260 -8.88 7.49 -2.88
C PHE A 260 -10.20 8.00 -2.29
N GLY A 261 -10.91 7.13 -1.61
CA GLY A 261 -12.24 7.40 -1.07
C GLY A 261 -13.40 7.25 -2.08
N HIS A 262 -13.12 7.09 -3.38
CA HIS A 262 -14.15 6.72 -4.35
C HIS A 262 -14.41 5.21 -4.23
N GLY A 263 -15.67 4.85 -4.11
CA GLY A 263 -16.06 3.45 -3.90
C GLY A 263 -16.53 3.17 -2.48
N ASP A 264 -15.71 3.41 -1.46
CA ASP A 264 -16.06 3.24 -0.05
C ASP A 264 -15.51 4.38 0.82
N LEU A 265 -16.24 5.47 0.86
CA LEU A 265 -15.86 6.67 1.61
C LEU A 265 -15.80 6.43 3.13
N LYS A 266 -16.68 5.59 3.67
CA LYS A 266 -16.74 5.31 5.10
C LYS A 266 -15.54 4.48 5.56
N SER A 267 -15.14 3.47 4.79
CA SER A 267 -13.91 2.73 5.05
C SER A 267 -12.68 3.62 4.94
N ALA A 268 -12.62 4.50 3.93
CA ALA A 268 -11.52 5.47 3.80
C ALA A 268 -11.44 6.42 5.00
N PHE A 269 -12.58 6.86 5.54
CA PHE A 269 -12.65 7.68 6.76
C PHE A 269 -12.05 6.96 7.96
N PHE A 270 -12.47 5.72 8.25
CA PHE A 270 -11.94 4.96 9.37
C PHE A 270 -10.48 4.54 9.17
N LEU A 271 -10.04 4.35 7.92
CA LEU A 271 -8.62 4.15 7.62
C LEU A 271 -7.79 5.37 8.00
N VAL A 272 -8.20 6.57 7.57
CA VAL A 272 -7.49 7.81 7.91
C VAL A 272 -7.52 8.04 9.43
N ASP A 273 -8.66 7.83 10.10
CA ASP A 273 -8.75 7.88 11.55
C ASP A 273 -7.77 6.93 12.24
N LEU A 274 -7.64 5.70 11.75
CA LEU A 274 -6.69 4.71 12.28
C LEU A 274 -5.24 5.17 12.12
N LEU A 275 -4.86 5.61 10.92
CA LEU A 275 -3.49 6.06 10.62
C LEU A 275 -3.08 7.26 11.48
N GLU A 276 -3.99 8.23 11.66
CA GLU A 276 -3.74 9.43 12.48
C GLU A 276 -3.65 9.07 13.98
N ARG A 277 -4.53 8.21 14.50
CA ARG A 277 -4.50 7.78 15.91
C ARG A 277 -3.25 6.99 16.28
N TYR A 278 -2.74 6.19 15.38
CA TYR A 278 -1.54 5.40 15.61
C TYR A 278 -0.28 6.06 15.04
N ASN A 279 -0.35 7.36 14.69
CA ASN A 279 0.78 8.19 14.28
C ASN A 279 1.59 7.59 13.13
N TYR A 280 0.92 7.06 12.12
CA TYR A 280 1.61 6.60 10.92
C TYR A 280 2.33 7.79 10.25
N SER A 281 3.66 7.75 10.26
CA SER A 281 4.52 8.84 9.78
C SER A 281 5.13 8.61 8.40
N GLY A 282 4.86 7.45 7.80
CA GLY A 282 5.33 7.10 6.45
C GLY A 282 4.66 7.91 5.34
N PRO A 283 5.13 7.76 4.10
CA PRO A 283 4.45 8.29 2.93
C PRO A 283 3.03 7.76 2.80
N LYS A 284 2.12 8.59 2.29
CA LYS A 284 0.78 8.20 1.83
C LYS A 284 0.87 8.14 0.32
N HIS A 285 1.10 6.96 -0.18
CA HIS A 285 1.25 6.73 -1.61
C HIS A 285 -0.12 6.49 -2.24
N PHE A 286 -0.34 7.08 -3.41
CA PHE A 286 -1.56 6.85 -4.17
C PHE A 286 -1.24 5.97 -5.38
N ASP A 287 -1.58 4.69 -5.27
CA ASP A 287 -1.59 3.77 -6.40
C ASP A 287 -3.01 3.73 -7.00
N TYR A 288 -3.27 4.69 -7.85
CA TYR A 288 -4.55 4.85 -8.52
C TYR A 288 -4.36 5.04 -10.03
N LYS A 289 -5.38 4.81 -10.81
CA LYS A 289 -5.36 5.04 -12.25
C LYS A 289 -6.41 6.07 -12.64
N PRO A 290 -6.02 7.22 -13.27
CA PRO A 290 -6.98 8.16 -13.83
C PRO A 290 -7.85 7.44 -14.86
N ALA A 291 -9.18 7.56 -14.75
CA ALA A 291 -10.11 6.83 -15.62
C ALA A 291 -9.73 6.96 -17.10
N ARG A 292 -10.03 5.93 -17.90
CA ARG A 292 -9.73 5.89 -19.34
C ARG A 292 -10.34 7.06 -20.13
N THR A 293 -11.43 7.64 -19.60
CA THR A 293 -12.12 8.80 -20.17
C THR A 293 -11.47 10.15 -19.88
N GLU A 294 -10.50 10.18 -18.97
CA GLU A 294 -9.87 11.43 -18.55
C GLU A 294 -8.86 11.95 -19.58
N SER A 295 -8.88 13.27 -19.79
CA SER A 295 -7.84 13.99 -20.52
C SER A 295 -6.57 14.17 -19.70
N ASP A 296 -5.51 14.71 -20.32
CA ASP A 296 -4.27 15.11 -19.62
C ASP A 296 -4.56 16.05 -18.42
N LYS A 297 -5.49 16.99 -18.58
CA LYS A 297 -5.92 17.86 -17.47
C LYS A 297 -6.59 17.05 -16.35
N GLY A 298 -7.48 16.11 -16.70
CA GLY A 298 -8.18 15.26 -15.73
C GLY A 298 -7.24 14.37 -14.91
N VAL A 299 -6.11 13.93 -15.49
CA VAL A 299 -5.05 13.21 -14.76
C VAL A 299 -4.55 14.02 -13.56
N TRP A 300 -4.25 15.29 -13.77
CA TRP A 300 -3.71 16.15 -12.70
C TRP A 300 -4.79 16.61 -11.71
N GLU A 301 -6.02 16.77 -12.16
CA GLU A 301 -7.16 17.04 -11.29
C GLU A 301 -7.44 15.85 -10.35
N SER A 302 -7.39 14.61 -10.87
CA SER A 302 -7.58 13.41 -10.07
C SER A 302 -6.41 13.15 -9.10
N ALA A 303 -5.16 13.45 -9.49
CA ALA A 303 -4.03 13.43 -8.56
C ALA A 303 -4.26 14.39 -7.38
N THR A 304 -4.70 15.61 -7.66
CA THR A 304 -5.06 16.59 -6.63
C THR A 304 -6.23 16.10 -5.77
N ALA A 305 -7.22 15.45 -6.38
CA ALA A 305 -8.39 14.91 -5.66
C ALA A 305 -8.00 13.85 -4.62
N ASN A 306 -7.08 12.93 -4.94
CA ASN A 306 -6.56 11.95 -3.98
C ASN A 306 -6.05 12.62 -2.69
N MET A 307 -5.16 13.60 -2.84
CA MET A 307 -4.56 14.33 -1.70
C MET A 307 -5.61 15.12 -0.91
N ARG A 308 -6.51 15.80 -1.61
CA ARG A 308 -7.58 16.59 -0.97
C ARG A 308 -8.57 15.72 -0.21
N THR A 309 -8.90 14.54 -0.74
CA THR A 309 -9.77 13.58 -0.05
C THR A 309 -9.13 13.13 1.26
N TYR A 310 -7.84 12.77 1.24
CA TYR A 310 -7.13 12.41 2.48
C TYR A 310 -7.19 13.54 3.52
N LEU A 311 -6.88 14.78 3.12
CA LEU A 311 -6.91 15.94 4.02
C LEU A 311 -8.31 16.23 4.58
N ALA A 312 -9.34 16.13 3.74
CA ALA A 312 -10.72 16.27 4.17
C ALA A 312 -11.12 15.22 5.20
N LEU A 313 -10.78 13.95 4.94
CA LEU A 313 -11.06 12.86 5.87
C LEU A 313 -10.28 13.00 7.18
N LYS A 314 -9.02 13.45 7.13
CA LYS A 314 -8.22 13.76 8.31
C LYS A 314 -8.87 14.82 9.19
N GLU A 315 -9.35 15.90 8.59
CA GLU A 315 -10.08 16.96 9.31
C GLU A 315 -11.38 16.41 9.94
N ARG A 316 -12.14 15.61 9.17
CA ARG A 316 -13.38 15.01 9.65
C ARG A 316 -13.13 13.99 10.77
N ALA A 317 -12.07 13.19 10.69
CA ALA A 317 -11.70 12.24 11.73
C ALA A 317 -11.32 12.96 13.05
N ALA A 318 -10.56 14.04 12.95
CA ALA A 318 -10.23 14.87 14.12
C ALA A 318 -11.48 15.48 14.76
N ALA A 319 -12.41 16.03 13.96
CA ALA A 319 -13.66 16.58 14.43
C ALA A 319 -14.55 15.51 15.08
N PHE A 320 -14.68 14.33 14.46
CA PHE A 320 -15.41 13.18 14.99
C PHE A 320 -14.89 12.77 16.37
N ARG A 321 -13.57 12.65 16.54
CA ARG A 321 -12.98 12.27 17.83
C ARG A 321 -13.14 13.34 18.92
N ALA A 322 -13.29 14.59 18.54
CA ALA A 322 -13.48 15.71 19.48
C ALA A 322 -14.96 16.03 19.79
N ASP A 323 -15.91 15.45 19.07
CA ASP A 323 -17.34 15.73 19.24
C ASP A 323 -17.84 15.15 20.58
N PRO A 324 -18.41 15.98 21.49
CA PRO A 324 -18.98 15.51 22.75
C PRO A 324 -20.08 14.44 22.57
N ARG A 325 -20.85 14.47 21.46
CA ARG A 325 -21.87 13.46 21.15
C ARG A 325 -21.22 12.11 20.90
N VAL A 326 -20.13 12.08 20.13
CA VAL A 326 -19.35 10.86 19.83
C VAL A 326 -18.71 10.32 21.10
N ILE A 327 -18.09 11.18 21.92
CA ILE A 327 -17.46 10.78 23.18
C ILE A 327 -18.50 10.16 24.13
N ALA A 328 -19.68 10.79 24.23
CA ALA A 328 -20.77 10.28 25.07
C ALA A 328 -21.29 8.92 24.57
N ALA A 329 -21.55 8.80 23.27
CA ALA A 329 -22.02 7.56 22.65
C ALA A 329 -20.98 6.42 22.79
N MET A 330 -19.71 6.68 22.57
CA MET A 330 -18.63 5.71 22.78
C MET A 330 -18.55 5.24 24.24
N LYS A 331 -18.74 6.16 25.20
CA LYS A 331 -18.71 5.82 26.63
C LYS A 331 -19.93 4.96 26.99
N GLU A 332 -21.13 5.33 26.54
CA GLU A 332 -22.38 4.57 26.78
C GLU A 332 -22.27 3.16 26.18
N SER A 333 -21.67 3.04 25.01
CA SER A 333 -21.43 1.76 24.32
C SER A 333 -20.25 0.98 24.90
N ASN A 334 -19.59 1.46 25.92
CA ASN A 334 -18.39 0.86 26.53
C ASN A 334 -17.23 0.60 25.54
N ILE A 335 -17.12 1.37 24.46
CA ILE A 335 -16.04 1.21 23.48
C ILE A 335 -14.65 1.42 24.12
N PRO A 336 -14.43 2.42 25.03
CA PRO A 336 -13.15 2.58 25.72
C PRO A 336 -12.76 1.39 26.59
N GLY A 337 -13.70 0.58 27.05
CA GLY A 337 -13.42 -0.61 27.88
C GLY A 337 -12.57 -1.67 27.19
N LEU A 338 -12.52 -1.66 25.85
CA LEU A 338 -11.61 -2.53 25.09
C LEU A 338 -10.11 -2.27 25.40
N ALA A 339 -9.76 -1.07 25.86
CA ALA A 339 -8.39 -0.74 26.23
C ALA A 339 -7.98 -1.28 27.61
N GLU A 340 -8.94 -1.74 28.41
CA GLU A 340 -8.68 -2.34 29.72
C GLU A 340 -8.17 -3.77 29.54
N PRO A 341 -7.08 -4.16 30.24
CA PRO A 341 -6.61 -5.54 30.20
C PRO A 341 -7.68 -6.51 30.74
N THR A 342 -7.80 -7.66 30.12
CA THR A 342 -8.75 -8.71 30.57
C THR A 342 -8.42 -9.22 31.97
N LEU A 343 -7.13 -9.35 32.28
CA LEU A 343 -6.64 -9.74 33.61
C LEU A 343 -6.01 -8.52 34.31
N ALA A 344 -6.36 -8.31 35.57
CA ALA A 344 -5.71 -7.28 36.38
C ALA A 344 -4.22 -7.60 36.62
N ALA A 345 -3.44 -6.61 37.03
CA ALA A 345 -2.02 -6.82 37.33
C ALA A 345 -1.84 -7.87 38.43
N GLY A 346 -1.15 -8.95 38.14
CA GLY A 346 -0.92 -10.08 39.05
C GLY A 346 -2.00 -11.14 39.06
N GLU A 347 -3.11 -10.92 38.39
CA GLU A 347 -4.18 -11.91 38.21
C GLU A 347 -3.76 -13.01 37.23
N THR A 348 -4.24 -14.23 37.46
CA THR A 348 -3.93 -15.42 36.68
C THR A 348 -5.20 -16.10 36.17
N TRP A 349 -5.06 -17.08 35.28
CA TRP A 349 -6.18 -17.95 34.88
C TRP A 349 -6.86 -18.67 36.06
N LYS A 350 -6.13 -18.89 37.19
CA LYS A 350 -6.69 -19.54 38.39
C LYS A 350 -7.67 -18.64 39.14
N ASP A 351 -7.49 -17.35 39.03
CA ASP A 351 -8.36 -16.34 39.62
C ASP A 351 -9.58 -16.18 38.72
N LEU A 352 -9.35 -16.01 37.41
CA LEU A 352 -10.43 -15.96 36.41
C LEU A 352 -11.34 -17.20 36.44
N ALA A 353 -10.78 -18.41 36.70
CA ALA A 353 -11.55 -19.64 36.77
C ALA A 353 -12.55 -19.69 37.97
N LYS A 354 -12.42 -18.77 38.93
CA LYS A 354 -13.33 -18.66 40.09
C LYS A 354 -14.35 -17.53 39.92
N ASP A 355 -14.20 -16.71 38.88
CA ASP A 355 -15.12 -15.61 38.65
C ASP A 355 -16.52 -16.09 38.38
N THR A 356 -17.46 -15.27 38.79
CA THR A 356 -18.89 -15.44 38.50
C THR A 356 -19.34 -14.32 37.56
N PHE A 357 -20.17 -14.67 36.59
CA PHE A 357 -20.65 -13.73 35.59
C PHE A 357 -22.14 -14.00 35.31
N ASP A 358 -22.94 -12.93 35.30
CA ASP A 358 -24.36 -13.02 34.97
C ASP A 358 -24.51 -12.97 33.43
N VAL A 359 -24.48 -14.15 32.82
CA VAL A 359 -24.62 -14.37 31.38
C VAL A 359 -25.96 -13.85 30.86
N GLU A 360 -27.05 -14.05 31.64
CA GLU A 360 -28.41 -13.68 31.24
C GLU A 360 -28.59 -12.14 31.20
N ALA A 361 -28.10 -11.43 32.22
CA ALA A 361 -28.11 -9.98 32.24
C ALA A 361 -27.25 -9.39 31.15
N ALA A 362 -26.03 -9.92 30.94
CA ALA A 362 -25.12 -9.50 29.88
C ALA A 362 -25.69 -9.72 28.47
N GLY A 363 -26.36 -10.86 28.27
CA GLY A 363 -27.00 -11.21 26.98
C GLY A 363 -28.16 -10.28 26.61
N LYS A 364 -28.79 -9.62 27.58
CA LYS A 364 -29.89 -8.66 27.34
C LYS A 364 -29.38 -7.21 27.12
N ARG A 365 -28.12 -6.93 27.40
CA ARG A 365 -27.56 -5.56 27.27
C ARG A 365 -27.37 -5.18 25.83
N GLY A 366 -27.92 -4.03 25.39
CA GLY A 366 -27.61 -3.38 24.13
C GLY A 366 -26.33 -2.54 24.27
N TYR A 367 -25.55 -2.42 23.18
CA TYR A 367 -24.31 -1.65 23.17
C TYR A 367 -24.43 -0.31 22.44
N GLY A 368 -25.46 -0.08 21.60
CA GLY A 368 -25.67 1.19 20.92
C GLY A 368 -24.61 1.56 19.87
N TYR A 369 -23.87 0.59 19.34
CA TYR A 369 -22.79 0.85 18.37
C TYR A 369 -23.24 1.56 17.10
N GLU A 370 -24.51 1.33 16.68
CA GLU A 370 -25.09 1.98 15.51
C GLU A 370 -25.21 3.51 15.69
N ALA A 371 -25.39 4.00 16.93
CA ALA A 371 -25.41 5.44 17.20
C ALA A 371 -24.05 6.08 16.95
N VAL A 372 -22.96 5.42 17.32
CA VAL A 372 -21.60 5.88 17.03
C VAL A 372 -21.34 5.87 15.52
N ASP A 373 -21.80 4.84 14.84
CA ASP A 373 -21.65 4.68 13.40
C ASP A 373 -22.46 5.72 12.62
N GLN A 374 -23.67 6.06 13.10
CA GLN A 374 -24.48 7.14 12.53
C GLN A 374 -23.82 8.51 12.70
N LEU A 375 -23.20 8.78 13.84
CA LEU A 375 -22.43 10.02 14.05
C LEU A 375 -21.23 10.13 13.11
N ALA A 376 -20.56 9.03 12.82
CA ALA A 376 -19.48 9.03 11.82
C ALA A 376 -20.01 9.41 10.42
N LEU A 377 -21.18 8.91 10.05
CA LEU A 377 -21.84 9.28 8.80
C LEU A 377 -22.25 10.77 8.76
N GLU A 378 -22.78 11.31 9.88
CA GLU A 378 -23.10 12.74 10.00
C GLU A 378 -21.86 13.60 9.80
N HIS A 379 -20.74 13.25 10.43
CA HIS A 379 -19.46 13.95 10.23
C HIS A 379 -19.00 13.90 8.77
N LEU A 380 -19.15 12.77 8.08
CA LEU A 380 -18.82 12.66 6.65
C LEU A 380 -19.71 13.58 5.81
N MET A 381 -21.00 13.71 6.14
CA MET A 381 -21.95 14.60 5.47
C MET A 381 -21.78 16.07 5.85
N GLY A 382 -21.01 16.39 6.88
CA GLY A 382 -20.79 17.77 7.33
C GLY A 382 -21.87 18.31 8.26
N LEU A 383 -22.60 17.45 8.96
CA LEU A 383 -23.68 17.77 9.89
C LEU A 383 -23.18 17.87 11.34
#